data_0d82b872132b7e2b5d76693af34ce8c5
#
_entry.id   0d82b872132b7e2b5d76693af34ce8c5
#
_cell.length_a   1.000
_cell.length_b   1.000
_cell.length_c   1.000
_cell.angle_alpha   90.00
_cell.angle_beta   90.00
_cell.angle_gamma   90.00
#
_symmetry.space_group_name_H-M   'P 1'
#
loop_
_entity.id
_entity.type
_entity.pdbx_description
1 polymer ?
#
loop_
_entity_poly.entity_id
_entity_poly.type
_entity_poly.pdbx_seq_one_letter_code
_entity_poly.pdbx_strand_id
1 'polypeptide(L)' 'HLQMVAECFKTNTFINKSILSEALGEELSDRQVRFLITKMEKAGFIDRKGGGKYIQYSQTTDFPKFN' A
#
# COMPACT_ATOMS: atom_id res chain seq x y z
N HIS A 1 8.69 -6.75 0.44
CA HIS A 1 7.45 -6.26 -0.22
C HIS A 1 7.23 -4.77 -0.01
N LEU A 2 7.74 -4.20 1.09
CA LEU A 2 7.60 -2.77 1.33
C LEU A 2 8.31 -1.94 0.26
N GLN A 3 9.40 -2.43 -0.28
CA GLN A 3 10.10 -1.74 -1.35
C GLN A 3 9.23 -1.60 -2.60
N MET A 4 8.47 -2.64 -2.94
CA MET A 4 7.57 -2.58 -4.08
C MET A 4 6.42 -1.61 -3.83
N VAL A 5 5.94 -1.55 -2.58
CA VAL A 5 4.92 -0.57 -2.21
C VAL A 5 5.49 0.85 -2.34
N ALA A 6 6.73 1.06 -1.89
CA ALA A 6 7.39 2.36 -2.02
C ALA A 6 7.50 2.78 -3.49
N GLU A 7 7.77 1.84 -4.38
CA GLU A 7 7.83 2.13 -5.80
C GLU A 7 6.47 2.52 -6.38
N CYS A 8 5.39 1.93 -5.87
CA CYS A 8 4.05 2.34 -6.25
C CYS A 8 3.79 3.79 -5.89
N PHE A 9 4.28 4.24 -4.74
CA PHE A 9 4.12 5.62 -4.31
C PHE A 9 4.96 6.61 -5.11
N LYS A 10 5.99 6.15 -5.81
CA LYS A 10 6.78 7.04 -6.67
C LYS A 10 5.98 7.54 -7.86
N THR A 11 5.05 6.73 -8.35
CA THR A 11 4.26 7.07 -9.53
C THR A 11 2.81 7.41 -9.20
N ASN A 12 2.38 7.19 -7.95
CA ASN A 12 1.01 7.44 -7.52
C ASN A 12 1.01 8.18 -6.20
N THR A 13 0.30 9.31 -6.13
CA THR A 13 0.12 10.04 -4.87
C THR A 13 -0.69 9.20 -3.88
N PHE A 14 -1.68 8.48 -4.40
CA PHE A 14 -2.51 7.57 -3.63
C PHE A 14 -2.45 6.19 -4.26
N ILE A 15 -2.52 5.16 -3.44
CA ILE A 15 -2.62 3.79 -3.91
C ILE A 15 -3.89 3.15 -3.34
N ASN A 16 -4.31 2.06 -3.96
CA ASN A 16 -5.43 1.27 -3.46
C ASN A 16 -5.08 -0.21 -3.57
N LYS A 17 -6.01 -1.06 -3.14
CA LYS A 17 -5.79 -2.50 -3.18
C LYS A 17 -5.53 -3.00 -4.61
N SER A 18 -6.23 -2.42 -5.59
CA SER A 18 -6.06 -2.84 -7.00
C SER A 18 -4.66 -2.56 -7.50
N ILE A 19 -4.12 -1.38 -7.20
CA ILE A 19 -2.75 -1.01 -7.58
C ILE A 19 -1.75 -1.95 -6.94
N LEU A 20 -1.92 -2.24 -5.66
CA LEU A 20 -1.03 -3.16 -4.94
C LEU A 20 -1.15 -4.58 -5.44
N SER A 21 -2.37 -5.05 -5.72
CA SER A 21 -2.58 -6.39 -6.26
C SER A 21 -1.92 -6.55 -7.63
N GLU A 22 -1.95 -5.51 -8.44
CA GLU A 22 -1.29 -5.53 -9.73
C GLU A 22 0.23 -5.59 -9.59
N ALA A 23 0.78 -4.79 -8.68
CA ALA A 23 2.22 -4.72 -8.45
C ALA A 23 2.78 -5.99 -7.79
N LEU A 24 2.01 -6.59 -6.89
CA LEU A 24 2.45 -7.70 -6.05
C LEU A 24 1.80 -9.04 -6.41
N GLY A 25 0.93 -9.04 -7.42
CA GLY A 25 0.07 -10.19 -7.73
C GLY A 25 0.80 -11.48 -8.06
N GLU A 26 2.05 -11.42 -8.51
CA GLU A 26 2.84 -12.62 -8.77
C GLU A 26 3.43 -13.23 -7.52
N GLU A 27 3.61 -12.42 -6.47
CA GLU A 27 4.24 -12.85 -5.23
C GLU A 27 3.26 -13.06 -4.09
N LEU A 28 2.16 -12.28 -4.08
CA LEU A 28 1.20 -12.31 -2.99
C LEU A 28 -0.21 -12.58 -3.50
N SER A 29 -0.96 -13.38 -2.74
CA SER A 29 -2.38 -13.56 -2.99
C SER A 29 -3.15 -12.31 -2.56
N ASP A 30 -4.42 -12.22 -2.98
CA ASP A 30 -5.31 -11.15 -2.59
C ASP A 30 -5.38 -10.99 -1.06
N ARG A 31 -5.47 -12.12 -0.36
CA ARG A 31 -5.51 -12.15 1.10
C ARG A 31 -4.24 -11.57 1.71
N GLN A 32 -3.09 -11.92 1.14
CA GLN A 32 -1.81 -11.45 1.62
C GLN A 32 -1.64 -9.95 1.37
N VAL A 33 -2.15 -9.45 0.24
CA VAL A 33 -2.13 -8.02 -0.04
C VAL A 33 -2.96 -7.26 1.00
N ARG A 34 -4.15 -7.76 1.33
CA ARG A 34 -5.00 -7.16 2.37
C ARG A 34 -4.30 -7.15 3.72
N PHE A 35 -3.64 -8.25 4.05
CA PHE A 35 -2.91 -8.36 5.30
C PHE A 35 -1.77 -7.35 5.36
N LEU A 36 -1.06 -7.18 4.26
CA LEU A 36 0.02 -6.20 4.16
C LEU A 36 -0.50 -4.77 4.37
N ILE A 37 -1.63 -4.43 3.75
CA ILE A 37 -2.25 -3.12 3.93
C ILE A 37 -2.59 -2.88 5.40
N THR A 38 -3.21 -3.86 6.04
CA THR A 38 -3.57 -3.77 7.46
C THR A 38 -2.32 -3.56 8.33
N LYS A 39 -1.27 -4.30 8.05
CA LYS A 39 0.00 -4.16 8.77
C LYS A 39 0.59 -2.76 8.61
N MET A 40 0.59 -2.24 7.40
CA MET A 40 1.13 -0.91 7.13
C MET A 40 0.31 0.18 7.82
N GLU A 41 -1.02 0.04 7.84
CA GLU A 41 -1.87 0.99 8.56
C GLU A 41 -1.56 0.98 10.05
N LYS A 42 -1.44 -0.20 10.64
CA LYS A 42 -1.16 -0.33 12.08
C LYS A 42 0.21 0.22 12.45
N ALA A 43 1.16 0.09 11.54
CA ALA A 43 2.52 0.61 11.76
C ALA A 43 2.60 2.14 11.54
N GLY A 44 1.54 2.73 10.99
CA GLY A 44 1.53 4.16 10.70
C GLY A 44 2.26 4.53 9.42
N PHE A 45 2.52 3.56 8.53
CA PHE A 45 3.22 3.80 7.27
C PHE A 45 2.34 4.41 6.21
N ILE A 46 1.04 4.15 6.28
CA ILE A 46 0.07 4.68 5.32
C ILE A 46 -1.16 5.20 6.05
N ASP A 47 -1.82 6.18 5.45
CA ASP A 47 -3.08 6.74 5.93
C ASP A 47 -4.21 6.37 4.99
N ARG A 48 -5.33 5.94 5.56
CA ARG A 48 -6.52 5.65 4.79
C ARG A 48 -7.29 6.92 4.49
N LYS A 49 -7.67 7.10 3.23
CA LYS A 49 -8.50 8.20 2.77
C LYS A 49 -9.75 7.63 2.07
N GLY A 50 -10.89 8.27 2.29
CA GLY A 50 -12.15 7.80 1.70
C GLY A 50 -12.71 6.60 2.43
N GLY A 51 -13.71 5.97 1.84
CA GLY A 51 -14.36 4.82 2.44
C GLY A 51 -15.11 4.00 1.40
N GLY A 52 -15.58 2.82 1.82
CA GLY A 52 -16.26 1.90 0.95
C GLY A 52 -15.36 1.44 -0.19
N LYS A 53 -15.89 1.46 -1.40
CA LYS A 53 -15.13 1.01 -2.58
C LYS A 53 -14.13 2.04 -3.10
N TYR A 54 -14.11 3.24 -2.52
CA TYR A 54 -13.21 4.31 -2.95
C TYR A 54 -12.08 4.56 -1.94
N ILE A 55 -11.73 3.55 -1.16
CA ILE A 55 -10.65 3.65 -0.19
C ILE A 55 -9.33 3.83 -0.94
N GLN A 56 -8.58 4.85 -0.54
CA GLN A 56 -7.23 5.11 -1.04
C GLN A 56 -6.29 5.28 0.14
N TYR A 57 -5.01 5.07 -0.10
CA TYR A 57 -3.98 5.19 0.93
C TYR A 57 -2.90 6.14 0.47
N SER A 58 -2.44 7.00 1.38
CA SER A 58 -1.30 7.88 1.14
C SER A 58 -0.12 7.46 2.00
N GLN A 59 1.08 7.71 1.50
CA GLN A 59 2.30 7.42 2.23
C GLN A 59 2.49 8.44 3.35
N THR A 60 2.92 7.98 4.52
CA THR A 60 3.24 8.87 5.64
C THR A 60 4.75 9.07 5.73
N THR A 61 5.17 10.01 6.58
CA THR A 61 6.59 10.24 6.84
C THR A 61 7.25 9.08 7.58
N ASP A 62 6.44 8.21 8.20
CA ASP A 62 6.96 7.04 8.92
C ASP A 62 7.21 5.84 8.00
N PHE A 63 6.80 5.93 6.74
CA PHE A 63 7.05 4.86 5.79
C PHE A 63 8.55 4.67 5.61
N PRO A 64 9.06 3.41 5.63
CA PRO A 64 10.49 3.16 5.46
C PRO A 64 11.02 3.73 4.16
N LYS A 65 12.23 4.26 4.19
CA LYS A 65 12.90 4.81 3.01
C LYS A 65 13.82 3.75 2.42
N PHE A 66 13.71 3.57 1.13
CA PHE A 66 14.55 2.64 0.37
C PHE A 66 15.35 3.44 -0.65
N ASN A 67 16.65 3.23 -0.68
CA ASN A 67 17.55 3.88 -1.62
C ASN A 67 18.04 2.90 -2.66
#